data_076e7fdb285e5c7fbcaf277fdcebbbb8
#
_entry.id   076e7fdb285e5c7fbcaf277fdcebbbb8
#
_cell.length_a   1.000
_cell.length_b   1.000
_cell.length_c   1.000
_cell.angle_alpha   90.00
_cell.angle_beta   90.00
_cell.angle_gamma   90.00
#
_symmetry.space_group_name_H-M   'P 1'
#
loop_
_entity.id
_entity.type
_entity.pdbx_description
1 polymer ?
#
loop_
_entity_poly.entity_id
_entity_poly.type
_entity_poly.pdbx_seq_one_letter_code
_entity_poly.pdbx_strand_id
1 'polypeptide(L)'
;MKFYVALAAAAAATAMMGAAVAAESDFVIRGDSAKQLLEQNSINVATAEKIAKACIDEATKENVAVSIAIYDQYGEPVYMYRMDGQPKIAIETAIMKAKTTLNTRQPSKAAMNQVLQGRASEARQISFGNFANSGALPITINGNQFIGAIGVGGSAPRVPQWSDEICAWRALTKVMGQQPPLLPDVAGGGAGAGGGNGPRGNGAPNQ
;
A
#
# COMPACT_ATOMS: atom_id res chain seq x y z
N MET A 1 -21.73 -74.50 60.63
CA MET A 1 -21.05 -73.34 61.16
C MET A 1 -20.27 -72.69 60.06
N LYS A 2 -20.56 -71.39 59.89
CA LYS A 2 -19.83 -70.37 59.17
C LYS A 2 -19.96 -70.31 57.62
N PHE A 3 -20.98 -69.59 57.27
CA PHE A 3 -21.10 -68.73 56.14
C PHE A 3 -20.09 -67.62 56.20
N TYR A 4 -19.36 -67.36 55.21
CA TYR A 4 -18.86 -65.97 54.84
C TYR A 4 -18.26 -66.03 53.44
N VAL A 5 -18.72 -65.04 52.70
CA VAL A 5 -18.04 -64.27 51.67
C VAL A 5 -18.15 -64.78 50.23
N ALA A 6 -19.10 -64.25 49.59
CA ALA A 6 -19.10 -64.05 48.16
C ALA A 6 -19.83 -62.73 47.85
N LEU A 7 -19.18 -61.65 48.09
CA LEU A 7 -19.68 -60.31 47.68
C LEU A 7 -18.51 -59.35 47.57
N ALA A 8 -17.82 -59.39 46.47
CA ALA A 8 -16.93 -58.29 46.04
C ALA A 8 -16.32 -58.59 44.69
N ALA A 9 -17.10 -58.56 43.63
CA ALA A 9 -16.54 -58.56 42.26
C ALA A 9 -17.53 -58.00 41.23
N ALA A 10 -18.16 -56.88 41.56
CA ALA A 10 -19.06 -56.19 40.64
C ALA A 10 -18.95 -54.67 40.74
N ALA A 11 -17.74 -54.12 40.69
CA ALA A 11 -17.60 -52.68 40.67
C ALA A 11 -16.26 -52.25 40.08
N ALA A 12 -15.99 -52.60 38.86
CA ALA A 12 -14.82 -52.07 38.15
C ALA A 12 -14.94 -52.14 36.61
N ALA A 13 -16.11 -51.90 36.08
CA ALA A 13 -16.30 -51.89 34.62
C ALA A 13 -17.01 -50.60 34.13
N THR A 14 -16.88 -49.51 34.86
CA THR A 14 -17.40 -48.24 34.42
C THR A 14 -16.33 -47.19 34.61
N ALA A 15 -15.52 -46.95 33.65
CA ALA A 15 -14.85 -45.67 33.41
C ALA A 15 -13.68 -45.83 32.42
N MET A 16 -13.93 -46.24 31.20
CA MET A 16 -13.03 -45.94 30.11
C MET A 16 -13.85 -45.64 28.84
N MET A 17 -14.82 -44.78 28.93
CA MET A 17 -15.18 -43.95 27.80
C MET A 17 -14.17 -42.84 27.72
N GLY A 18 -12.94 -43.14 27.34
CA GLY A 18 -11.98 -42.14 26.91
C GLY A 18 -12.60 -41.42 25.72
N ALA A 19 -12.95 -40.15 25.91
CA ALA A 19 -13.25 -39.28 24.82
C ALA A 19 -12.08 -39.40 23.83
N ALA A 20 -12.30 -40.02 22.70
CA ALA A 20 -11.41 -39.91 21.55
C ALA A 20 -11.46 -38.44 21.15
N VAL A 21 -10.54 -37.66 21.69
CA VAL A 21 -10.22 -36.31 21.17
C VAL A 21 -9.78 -36.59 19.74
N ALA A 22 -10.64 -36.33 18.79
CA ALA A 22 -10.28 -36.37 17.39
C ALA A 22 -9.01 -35.54 17.24
N ALA A 23 -7.92 -36.18 16.81
CA ALA A 23 -6.69 -35.47 16.52
C ALA A 23 -7.06 -34.36 15.54
N GLU A 24 -6.90 -33.10 15.96
CA GLU A 24 -7.13 -31.97 15.08
C GLU A 24 -6.18 -32.10 13.90
N SER A 25 -6.72 -31.97 12.70
CA SER A 25 -5.91 -31.97 11.50
C SER A 25 -4.92 -30.81 11.57
N ASP A 26 -3.63 -31.07 11.37
CA ASP A 26 -2.57 -30.04 11.32
C ASP A 26 -2.82 -28.96 10.26
N PHE A 27 -3.79 -29.18 9.39
CA PHE A 27 -4.23 -28.23 8.35
C PHE A 27 -5.39 -27.33 8.78
N VAL A 28 -5.99 -27.54 9.94
CA VAL A 28 -7.11 -26.73 10.42
C VAL A 28 -6.62 -25.70 11.42
N ILE A 29 -6.61 -24.43 11.00
CA ILE A 29 -6.23 -23.31 11.85
C ILE A 29 -7.41 -22.90 12.69
N ARG A 30 -7.24 -22.87 14.02
CA ARG A 30 -8.28 -22.55 15.02
C ARG A 30 -7.77 -21.62 16.12
N GLY A 31 -8.70 -21.15 16.95
CA GLY A 31 -8.38 -20.33 18.11
C GLY A 31 -7.77 -18.99 17.75
N ASP A 32 -6.74 -18.57 18.49
CA ASP A 32 -6.11 -17.27 18.29
C ASP A 32 -5.38 -17.14 16.96
N SER A 33 -4.84 -18.24 16.43
CA SER A 33 -4.25 -18.25 15.09
C SER A 33 -5.30 -17.99 14.00
N ALA A 34 -6.51 -18.54 14.14
CA ALA A 34 -7.61 -18.26 13.22
C ALA A 34 -8.10 -16.82 13.35
N LYS A 35 -8.14 -16.27 14.57
CA LYS A 35 -8.47 -14.85 14.79
C LYS A 35 -7.45 -13.94 14.12
N GLN A 36 -6.15 -14.22 14.23
CA GLN A 36 -5.09 -13.43 13.58
C GLN A 36 -5.20 -13.46 12.06
N LEU A 37 -5.64 -14.57 11.47
CA LEU A 37 -5.90 -14.65 10.03
C LEU A 37 -7.16 -13.90 9.61
N LEU A 38 -8.14 -13.80 10.49
CA LEU A 38 -9.38 -13.06 10.27
C LEU A 38 -9.23 -11.57 10.61
N GLU A 39 -8.22 -11.17 11.40
CA GLU A 39 -7.89 -9.77 11.58
C GLU A 39 -7.52 -9.18 10.22
N GLN A 40 -8.32 -8.23 9.78
CA GLN A 40 -8.12 -7.56 8.50
C GLN A 40 -6.82 -6.75 8.55
N ASN A 41 -5.74 -7.34 8.06
CA ASN A 41 -4.46 -6.67 7.85
C ASN A 41 -4.53 -5.72 6.64
N SER A 42 -5.58 -4.91 6.59
CA SER A 42 -5.88 -4.01 5.49
C SER A 42 -6.19 -2.62 6.03
N ILE A 43 -5.86 -1.59 5.26
CA ILE A 43 -6.23 -0.23 5.62
C ILE A 43 -7.76 -0.08 5.56
N ASN A 44 -8.35 0.53 6.59
CA ASN A 44 -9.77 0.88 6.60
C ASN A 44 -10.02 2.28 6.04
N VAL A 45 -11.27 2.55 5.64
CA VAL A 45 -11.66 3.83 5.04
C VAL A 45 -11.40 5.03 5.96
N ALA A 46 -11.62 4.90 7.27
CA ALA A 46 -11.43 6.01 8.21
C ALA A 46 -9.96 6.42 8.33
N THR A 47 -9.02 5.46 8.27
CA THR A 47 -7.58 5.74 8.25
C THR A 47 -7.15 6.30 6.90
N ALA A 48 -7.67 5.75 5.80
CA ALA A 48 -7.40 6.25 4.45
C ALA A 48 -7.85 7.70 4.28
N GLU A 49 -9.03 8.06 4.79
CA GLU A 49 -9.54 9.43 4.79
C GLU A 49 -8.62 10.38 5.57
N LYS A 50 -8.17 9.98 6.76
CA LYS A 50 -7.22 10.79 7.56
C LYS A 50 -5.91 11.03 6.82
N ILE A 51 -5.37 10.00 6.14
CA ILE A 51 -4.14 10.12 5.34
C ILE A 51 -4.38 11.06 4.16
N ALA A 52 -5.48 10.88 3.42
CA ALA A 52 -5.83 11.75 2.31
C ALA A 52 -5.98 13.20 2.75
N LYS A 53 -6.73 13.43 3.84
CA LYS A 53 -6.90 14.78 4.40
C LYS A 53 -5.58 15.41 4.81
N ALA A 54 -4.67 14.66 5.42
CA ALA A 54 -3.36 15.16 5.80
C ALA A 54 -2.56 15.61 4.57
N CYS A 55 -2.58 14.87 3.46
CA CYS A 55 -1.93 15.26 2.20
C CYS A 55 -2.61 16.50 1.59
N ILE A 56 -3.95 16.58 1.59
CA ILE A 56 -4.70 17.74 1.09
C ILE A 56 -4.33 19.00 1.90
N ASP A 57 -4.30 18.89 3.22
CA ASP A 57 -3.95 20.01 4.11
C ASP A 57 -2.52 20.52 3.81
N GLU A 58 -1.56 19.62 3.58
CA GLU A 58 -0.19 20.00 3.19
C GLU A 58 -0.14 20.63 1.80
N ALA A 59 -0.83 20.06 0.82
CA ALA A 59 -0.90 20.61 -0.54
C ALA A 59 -1.52 22.01 -0.56
N THR A 60 -2.58 22.22 0.23
CA THR A 60 -3.25 23.51 0.36
C THR A 60 -2.32 24.59 0.94
N LYS A 61 -1.49 24.25 1.93
CA LYS A 61 -0.50 25.17 2.50
C LYS A 61 0.51 25.65 1.45
N GLU A 62 0.88 24.76 0.55
CA GLU A 62 1.82 25.04 -0.54
C GLU A 62 1.14 25.64 -1.79
N ASN A 63 -0.17 25.91 -1.71
CA ASN A 63 -1.00 26.35 -2.84
C ASN A 63 -0.88 25.44 -4.06
N VAL A 64 -0.85 24.13 -3.81
CA VAL A 64 -0.80 23.04 -4.81
C VAL A 64 -2.07 22.24 -4.73
N ALA A 65 -2.65 21.89 -5.87
CA ALA A 65 -3.72 20.91 -5.94
C ALA A 65 -3.18 19.54 -6.30
N VAL A 66 -3.74 18.49 -5.70
CA VAL A 66 -3.33 17.09 -5.92
C VAL A 66 -4.53 16.17 -6.11
N SER A 67 -4.28 15.00 -6.64
CA SER A 67 -5.21 13.87 -6.66
C SER A 67 -4.60 12.73 -5.89
N ILE A 68 -5.43 11.99 -5.14
CA ILE A 68 -5.00 10.95 -4.21
C ILE A 68 -5.80 9.69 -4.48
N ALA A 69 -5.12 8.55 -4.51
CA ALA A 69 -5.71 7.23 -4.61
C ALA A 69 -5.10 6.32 -3.54
N ILE A 70 -5.94 5.75 -2.69
CA ILE A 70 -5.53 4.81 -1.63
C ILE A 70 -6.20 3.46 -1.89
N TYR A 71 -5.38 2.44 -1.91
CA TYR A 71 -5.76 1.05 -2.12
C TYR A 71 -5.37 0.22 -0.91
N ASP A 72 -6.13 -0.83 -0.67
CA ASP A 72 -5.76 -1.85 0.30
C ASP A 72 -4.66 -2.78 -0.25
N GLN A 73 -4.22 -3.72 0.57
CA GLN A 73 -3.15 -4.64 0.18
C GLN A 73 -3.57 -5.65 -0.91
N TYR A 74 -4.87 -5.80 -1.16
CA TYR A 74 -5.43 -6.69 -2.18
C TYR A 74 -5.62 -5.98 -3.53
N GLY A 75 -5.43 -4.66 -3.54
CA GLY A 75 -5.56 -3.84 -4.75
C GLY A 75 -6.97 -3.28 -4.96
N GLU A 76 -7.82 -3.34 -3.92
CA GLU A 76 -9.14 -2.75 -3.97
C GLU A 76 -9.08 -1.27 -3.55
N PRO A 77 -9.82 -0.38 -4.23
CA PRO A 77 -9.83 1.04 -3.89
C PRO A 77 -10.56 1.27 -2.55
N VAL A 78 -9.89 1.99 -1.64
CA VAL A 78 -10.45 2.35 -0.33
C VAL A 78 -10.88 3.81 -0.28
N TYR A 79 -10.07 4.71 -0.87
CA TYR A 79 -10.36 6.14 -0.88
C TYR A 79 -9.75 6.81 -2.11
N MET A 80 -10.53 7.65 -2.77
CA MET A 80 -10.07 8.44 -3.91
C MET A 80 -10.54 9.88 -3.76
N TYR A 81 -9.65 10.82 -4.05
CA TYR A 81 -9.95 12.23 -4.02
C TYR A 81 -9.20 12.99 -5.10
N ARG A 82 -9.89 13.89 -5.76
CA ARG A 82 -9.32 14.81 -6.75
C ARG A 82 -9.69 16.23 -6.35
N MET A 83 -8.70 17.05 -6.02
CA MET A 83 -8.91 18.47 -5.70
C MET A 83 -9.45 19.21 -6.92
N ASP A 84 -10.20 20.27 -6.65
CA ASP A 84 -10.75 21.14 -7.71
C ASP A 84 -9.63 21.69 -8.60
N GLY A 85 -9.92 21.81 -9.88
CA GLY A 85 -8.95 22.28 -10.88
C GLY A 85 -7.94 21.23 -11.36
N GLN A 86 -7.86 20.05 -10.73
CA GLN A 86 -6.99 18.97 -11.23
C GLN A 86 -7.57 18.32 -12.48
N PRO A 87 -6.77 18.13 -13.55
CA PRO A 87 -7.20 17.42 -14.74
C PRO A 87 -7.37 15.92 -14.45
N LYS A 88 -8.12 15.23 -15.31
CA LYS A 88 -8.35 13.79 -15.21
C LYS A 88 -7.05 12.98 -15.09
N ILE A 89 -6.03 13.34 -15.85
CA ILE A 89 -4.74 12.64 -15.83
C ILE A 89 -4.08 12.62 -14.44
N ALA A 90 -4.35 13.60 -13.57
CA ALA A 90 -3.78 13.65 -12.23
C ALA A 90 -4.26 12.49 -11.36
N ILE A 91 -5.56 12.19 -11.36
CA ILE A 91 -6.08 11.03 -10.62
C ILE A 91 -5.67 9.72 -11.28
N GLU A 92 -5.60 9.66 -12.59
CA GLU A 92 -5.13 8.46 -13.31
C GLU A 92 -3.67 8.13 -12.97
N THR A 93 -2.80 9.13 -12.91
CA THR A 93 -1.40 8.92 -12.51
C THR A 93 -1.27 8.54 -11.03
N ALA A 94 -2.11 9.10 -10.15
CA ALA A 94 -2.16 8.67 -8.74
C ALA A 94 -2.51 7.18 -8.63
N ILE A 95 -3.53 6.73 -9.37
CA ILE A 95 -3.95 5.33 -9.45
C ILE A 95 -2.81 4.43 -9.94
N MET A 96 -2.19 4.79 -11.07
CA MET A 96 -1.12 3.98 -11.67
C MET A 96 0.10 3.88 -10.75
N LYS A 97 0.49 4.97 -10.08
CA LYS A 97 1.57 4.97 -9.10
C LYS A 97 1.25 4.07 -7.90
N ALA A 98 0.02 4.17 -7.33
CA ALA A 98 -0.42 3.30 -6.25
C ALA A 98 -0.37 1.82 -6.65
N LYS A 99 -0.87 1.47 -7.84
CA LYS A 99 -0.81 0.10 -8.37
C LYS A 99 0.63 -0.40 -8.55
N THR A 100 1.54 0.46 -8.98
CA THR A 100 2.97 0.13 -9.05
C THR A 100 3.51 -0.24 -7.67
N THR A 101 3.17 0.54 -6.64
CA THR A 101 3.56 0.25 -5.25
C THR A 101 2.92 -1.04 -4.73
N LEU A 102 1.67 -1.32 -5.07
CA LEU A 102 1.01 -2.59 -4.74
C LEU A 102 1.75 -3.79 -5.34
N ASN A 103 2.11 -3.71 -6.61
CA ASN A 103 2.80 -4.79 -7.31
C ASN A 103 4.22 -5.03 -6.80
N THR A 104 4.95 -3.97 -6.46
CA THR A 104 6.37 -4.03 -6.11
C THR A 104 6.63 -4.03 -4.60
N ARG A 105 5.65 -3.65 -3.79
CA ARG A 105 5.78 -3.42 -2.33
C ARG A 105 6.84 -2.35 -1.98
N GLN A 106 7.20 -1.52 -2.95
CA GLN A 106 8.18 -0.45 -2.81
C GLN A 106 7.59 0.91 -3.22
N PRO A 107 8.21 2.03 -2.83
CA PRO A 107 7.87 3.32 -3.41
C PRO A 107 7.90 3.27 -4.94
N SER A 108 6.93 3.88 -5.61
CA SER A 108 6.90 3.89 -7.09
C SER A 108 8.13 4.55 -7.71
N LYS A 109 8.83 5.39 -6.95
CA LYS A 109 10.13 5.97 -7.30
C LYS A 109 11.22 4.90 -7.50
N ALA A 110 11.14 3.75 -6.85
CA ALA A 110 12.09 2.66 -7.09
C ALA A 110 12.04 2.18 -8.55
N ALA A 111 10.84 1.96 -9.09
CA ALA A 111 10.67 1.61 -10.49
C ALA A 111 11.15 2.73 -11.43
N MET A 112 10.85 4.00 -11.10
CA MET A 112 11.35 5.16 -11.84
C MET A 112 12.89 5.18 -11.89
N ASN A 113 13.54 5.03 -10.75
CA ASN A 113 15.00 5.04 -10.65
C ASN A 113 15.65 3.91 -11.49
N GLN A 114 15.04 2.73 -11.49
CA GLN A 114 15.53 1.59 -12.26
C GLN A 114 15.39 1.82 -13.78
N VAL A 115 14.28 2.41 -14.23
CA VAL A 115 14.10 2.80 -15.64
C VAL A 115 15.13 3.87 -16.05
N LEU A 116 15.34 4.89 -15.21
CA LEU A 116 16.33 5.94 -15.46
C LEU A 116 17.76 5.41 -15.49
N GLN A 117 18.05 4.32 -14.78
CA GLN A 117 19.33 3.59 -14.84
C GLN A 117 19.45 2.66 -16.05
N GLY A 118 18.46 2.62 -16.95
CA GLY A 118 18.48 1.80 -18.15
C GLY A 118 18.24 0.31 -17.91
N ARG A 119 17.61 -0.09 -16.80
CA ARG A 119 17.30 -1.49 -16.52
C ARG A 119 16.18 -2.01 -17.41
N ALA A 120 16.53 -2.84 -18.39
CA ALA A 120 15.60 -3.39 -19.37
C ALA A 120 14.47 -4.24 -18.73
N SER A 121 14.71 -4.88 -17.58
CA SER A 121 13.68 -5.64 -16.84
C SER A 121 12.54 -4.74 -16.40
N GLU A 122 12.84 -3.54 -15.94
CA GLU A 122 11.84 -2.59 -15.47
C GLU A 122 11.06 -1.97 -16.63
N ALA A 123 11.72 -1.71 -17.76
CA ALA A 123 11.04 -1.27 -18.98
C ALA A 123 9.96 -2.29 -19.42
N ARG A 124 10.20 -3.59 -19.24
CA ARG A 124 9.22 -4.64 -19.53
C ARG A 124 8.03 -4.62 -18.54
N GLN A 125 8.26 -4.26 -17.28
CA GLN A 125 7.19 -4.18 -16.27
C GLN A 125 6.18 -3.07 -16.56
N ILE A 126 6.57 -2.04 -17.32
CA ILE A 126 5.66 -1.00 -17.79
C ILE A 126 4.51 -1.61 -18.62
N SER A 127 4.81 -2.65 -19.43
CA SER A 127 3.77 -3.35 -20.20
C SER A 127 2.75 -4.11 -19.34
N PHE A 128 3.07 -4.36 -18.07
CA PHE A 128 2.13 -4.94 -17.09
C PHE A 128 1.39 -3.86 -16.28
N GLY A 129 1.45 -2.60 -16.70
CA GLY A 129 0.74 -1.50 -16.06
C GLY A 129 1.49 -0.82 -14.90
N ASN A 130 2.76 -1.14 -14.66
CA ASN A 130 3.57 -0.38 -13.72
C ASN A 130 3.90 0.98 -14.31
N PHE A 131 3.70 2.03 -13.53
CA PHE A 131 3.99 3.40 -13.91
C PHE A 131 5.26 3.88 -13.19
N ALA A 132 6.36 3.92 -13.92
CA ALA A 132 7.68 4.27 -13.41
C ALA A 132 7.81 5.78 -13.15
N ASN A 133 7.09 6.27 -12.15
CA ASN A 133 7.12 7.67 -11.73
C ASN A 133 6.96 7.76 -10.22
N SER A 134 7.59 8.77 -9.62
CA SER A 134 7.53 9.05 -8.18
C SER A 134 6.13 9.54 -7.75
N GLY A 135 5.74 9.28 -6.51
CA GLY A 135 4.50 9.79 -5.92
C GLY A 135 3.61 8.75 -5.25
N ALA A 136 4.02 7.48 -5.19
CA ALA A 136 3.32 6.49 -4.39
C ALA A 136 4.23 5.82 -3.38
N LEU A 137 3.66 5.54 -2.20
CA LEU A 137 4.34 4.92 -1.07
C LEU A 137 3.53 3.75 -0.51
N PRO A 138 4.20 2.72 0.01
CA PRO A 138 3.55 1.67 0.77
C PRO A 138 2.98 2.22 2.08
N ILE A 139 1.81 1.74 2.47
CA ILE A 139 1.24 2.00 3.78
C ILE A 139 1.57 0.78 4.65
N THR A 140 2.34 1.01 5.72
CA THR A 140 2.81 -0.06 6.58
C THR A 140 2.46 0.21 8.05
N ILE A 141 2.25 -0.87 8.82
CA ILE A 141 2.16 -0.84 10.27
C ILE A 141 3.48 -1.34 10.85
N ASN A 142 3.97 -0.68 11.90
CA ASN A 142 5.22 -1.05 12.58
C ASN A 142 6.44 -1.16 11.63
N GLY A 143 6.41 -0.41 10.52
CA GLY A 143 7.51 -0.31 9.56
C GLY A 143 7.68 -1.48 8.60
N ASN A 144 6.95 -2.59 8.76
CA ASN A 144 7.14 -3.79 7.94
C ASN A 144 5.86 -4.47 7.45
N GLN A 145 4.74 -4.31 8.14
CA GLN A 145 3.49 -4.95 7.74
C GLN A 145 2.78 -4.09 6.70
N PHE A 146 2.79 -4.52 5.46
CA PHE A 146 2.12 -3.85 4.35
C PHE A 146 0.60 -4.03 4.44
N ILE A 147 -0.14 -2.93 4.44
CA ILE A 147 -1.61 -2.93 4.53
C ILE A 147 -2.29 -2.19 3.37
N GLY A 148 -1.53 -1.59 2.48
CA GLY A 148 -2.05 -0.87 1.33
C GLY A 148 -1.03 0.07 0.71
N ALA A 149 -1.47 0.89 -0.23
CA ALA A 149 -0.65 1.89 -0.90
C ALA A 149 -1.40 3.21 -1.09
N ILE A 150 -0.68 4.31 -0.96
CA ILE A 150 -1.15 5.64 -1.36
C ILE A 150 -0.41 6.06 -2.63
N GLY A 151 -1.15 6.59 -3.61
CA GLY A 151 -0.61 7.29 -4.77
C GLY A 151 -1.10 8.72 -4.79
N VAL A 152 -0.21 9.64 -5.14
CA VAL A 152 -0.49 11.06 -5.32
C VAL A 152 -0.09 11.47 -6.73
N GLY A 153 -0.89 12.32 -7.36
CA GLY A 153 -0.63 12.83 -8.70
C GLY A 153 -1.09 14.29 -8.83
N GLY A 154 -0.49 15.01 -9.77
CA GLY A 154 -0.91 16.35 -10.14
C GLY A 154 -0.11 17.49 -9.56
N SER A 155 0.83 17.27 -8.65
CA SER A 155 1.76 18.33 -8.27
C SER A 155 2.70 18.59 -9.45
N ALA A 156 2.50 19.70 -10.13
CA ALA A 156 3.51 20.18 -11.04
C ALA A 156 4.74 20.61 -10.22
N PRO A 157 5.97 20.45 -10.72
CA PRO A 157 7.20 20.84 -10.02
C PRO A 157 7.33 22.38 -10.01
N ARG A 158 6.36 23.06 -9.40
CA ARG A 158 6.31 24.53 -9.32
C ARG A 158 6.78 25.07 -7.98
N VAL A 159 6.80 24.20 -6.97
CA VAL A 159 7.20 24.56 -5.62
C VAL A 159 8.50 23.83 -5.30
N PRO A 160 9.59 24.55 -5.02
CA PRO A 160 10.84 23.94 -4.58
C PRO A 160 10.57 23.03 -3.36
N GLN A 161 11.19 21.85 -3.32
CA GLN A 161 11.06 20.88 -2.23
C GLN A 161 9.65 20.33 -2.00
N TRP A 162 8.76 20.41 -3.00
CA TRP A 162 7.45 19.78 -2.98
C TRP A 162 7.30 18.77 -4.12
N SER A 163 6.69 17.65 -3.83
CA SER A 163 6.35 16.62 -4.84
C SER A 163 5.17 15.76 -4.36
N ASP A 164 4.56 15.04 -5.28
CA ASP A 164 3.54 14.03 -4.98
C ASP A 164 4.01 13.06 -3.89
N GLU A 165 5.27 12.62 -3.97
CA GLU A 165 5.87 11.69 -3.00
C GLU A 165 6.05 12.33 -1.61
N ILE A 166 6.44 13.60 -1.55
CA ILE A 166 6.57 14.34 -0.28
C ILE A 166 5.21 14.51 0.38
N CYS A 167 4.13 14.79 -0.40
CA CYS A 167 2.76 14.84 0.13
C CYS A 167 2.38 13.51 0.77
N ALA A 168 2.57 12.40 0.06
CA ALA A 168 2.29 11.07 0.58
C ALA A 168 3.10 10.77 1.85
N TRP A 169 4.39 11.06 1.84
CA TRP A 169 5.29 10.80 2.96
C TRP A 169 4.92 11.60 4.22
N ARG A 170 4.66 12.91 4.08
CA ARG A 170 4.22 13.77 5.20
C ARG A 170 2.89 13.31 5.76
N ALA A 171 1.94 12.95 4.89
CA ALA A 171 0.64 12.45 5.31
C ALA A 171 0.75 11.12 6.08
N LEU A 172 1.53 10.18 5.57
CA LEU A 172 1.78 8.91 6.26
C LEU A 172 2.48 9.13 7.60
N THR A 173 3.51 9.99 7.64
CA THR A 173 4.21 10.30 8.89
C THR A 173 3.27 10.89 9.94
N LYS A 174 2.37 11.78 9.52
CA LYS A 174 1.41 12.41 10.43
C LYS A 174 0.36 11.45 10.99
N VAL A 175 -0.09 10.48 10.20
CA VAL A 175 -1.21 9.59 10.58
C VAL A 175 -0.73 8.24 11.11
N MET A 176 0.31 7.67 10.51
CA MET A 176 0.82 6.33 10.80
C MET A 176 2.09 6.32 11.65
N GLY A 177 2.66 7.50 11.92
CA GLY A 177 3.94 7.64 12.62
C GLY A 177 5.14 7.63 11.69
N GLN A 178 6.33 7.42 12.27
CA GLN A 178 7.59 7.51 11.54
C GLN A 178 7.61 6.60 10.30
N GLN A 179 7.96 7.18 9.17
CA GLN A 179 8.09 6.49 7.89
C GLN A 179 9.57 6.34 7.51
N PRO A 180 9.91 5.33 6.69
CA PRO A 180 11.24 5.26 6.10
C PRO A 180 11.60 6.53 5.34
N PRO A 181 12.89 6.89 5.23
CA PRO A 181 13.31 8.02 4.43
C PRO A 181 12.96 7.80 2.95
N LEU A 182 12.66 8.89 2.25
CA LEU A 182 12.42 8.84 0.81
C LEU A 182 13.66 8.38 0.05
N LEU A 183 13.44 7.65 -1.04
CA LEU A 183 14.53 7.24 -1.91
C LEU A 183 15.22 8.47 -2.53
N PRO A 184 16.55 8.47 -2.64
CA PRO A 184 17.26 9.53 -3.33
C PRO A 184 16.92 9.55 -4.81
N ASP A 185 17.10 10.71 -5.43
CA ASP A 185 17.09 10.83 -6.88
C ASP A 185 18.37 10.21 -7.45
N VAL A 186 18.25 9.48 -8.57
CA VAL A 186 19.43 8.98 -9.27
C VAL A 186 20.11 10.11 -10.04
N ALA A 187 21.42 10.09 -10.09
CA ALA A 187 22.20 11.03 -10.86
C ALA A 187 21.80 10.94 -12.35
N GLY A 188 21.38 12.05 -12.94
CA GLY A 188 20.89 12.13 -14.31
C GLY A 188 19.35 12.13 -14.45
N GLY A 189 18.62 11.72 -13.42
CA GLY A 189 17.17 11.88 -13.33
C GLY A 189 16.87 13.25 -12.73
N GLY A 190 16.80 14.30 -13.53
CA GLY A 190 16.26 15.57 -13.08
C GLY A 190 14.93 15.35 -12.39
N ALA A 191 14.66 15.99 -11.28
CA ALA A 191 13.36 16.04 -10.64
C ALA A 191 12.31 16.17 -11.74
N GLY A 192 11.44 15.17 -11.89
CA GLY A 192 10.58 14.92 -13.05
C GLY A 192 10.26 16.19 -13.81
N ALA A 193 10.95 16.40 -14.90
CA ALA A 193 10.62 17.44 -15.85
C ALA A 193 9.22 17.10 -16.39
N GLY A 194 8.21 17.55 -15.70
CA GLY A 194 6.88 17.70 -16.29
C GLY A 194 7.09 18.49 -17.55
N GLY A 195 6.66 17.92 -18.69
CA GLY A 195 6.87 18.41 -20.02
C GLY A 195 6.89 19.92 -20.11
N GLY A 196 8.07 20.48 -20.30
CA GLY A 196 8.22 21.84 -20.71
C GLY A 196 7.58 21.98 -22.08
N ASN A 197 6.50 22.77 -22.14
CA ASN A 197 6.08 23.36 -23.39
C ASN A 197 7.22 24.27 -23.85
N GLY A 198 8.17 23.71 -24.58
CA GLY A 198 9.08 24.49 -25.39
C GLY A 198 8.25 25.32 -26.37
N PRO A 199 8.65 26.55 -26.67
CA PRO A 199 7.92 27.38 -27.61
C PRO A 199 7.88 26.63 -28.96
N ARG A 200 6.67 26.40 -29.45
CA ARG A 200 6.47 25.88 -30.80
C ARG A 200 7.02 26.94 -31.76
N GLY A 201 8.14 26.63 -32.32
CA GLY A 201 8.70 27.44 -33.40
C GLY A 201 7.66 27.50 -34.52
N ASN A 202 7.23 28.72 -34.83
CA ASN A 202 6.45 29.02 -36.03
C ASN A 202 7.32 28.70 -37.23
N GLY A 203 7.12 27.50 -37.81
CA GLY A 203 7.64 27.20 -39.14
C GLY A 203 7.01 28.12 -40.14
N ALA A 204 7.79 29.00 -40.72
CA ALA A 204 7.38 29.81 -41.85
C ALA A 204 7.09 28.89 -43.07
N PRO A 205 6.07 29.18 -43.88
CA PRO A 205 5.81 28.43 -45.10
C PRO A 205 6.88 28.72 -46.13
N ASN A 206 7.52 27.66 -46.65
CA ASN A 206 8.40 27.75 -47.83
C ASN A 206 7.53 28.06 -49.04
N GLN A 207 7.96 29.08 -49.79
CA GLN A 207 7.54 29.38 -51.16
C GLN A 207 8.00 28.30 -52.14
#